data_36ae1b7baf3dd17d90c1cecb885f0f25
#
_entry.id   36ae1b7baf3dd17d90c1cecb885f0f25
#
_cell.length_a   1.000
_cell.length_b   1.000
_cell.length_c   1.000
_cell.angle_alpha   90.00
_cell.angle_beta   90.00
_cell.angle_gamma   90.00
#
_symmetry.space_group_name_H-M   'P 1'
#
loop_
_entity.id
_entity.type
_entity.pdbx_description
1 polymer ?
#
loop_
_entity_poly.entity_id
_entity_poly.type
_entity_poly.pdbx_seq_one_letter_code
_entity_poly.pdbx_strand_id
1 'polypeptide(L)'
;MVLFAVIDITGSTPIIIGLNDAGKKVSAEKAAGISLVIFIAFLFAGDGLLKLFNIDISSFALAGALVLFVLAIEMTFSIEIFRNDGPEGSATIVPVIFPLIAGAGALATTLTLKAECSVFSIIIAILLNM
;
A
#
# COMPACT_ATOMS: atom_id res chain seq x y z
N MET A 1 -1.17 13.81 8.72
CA MET A 1 -0.79 14.52 7.49
C MET A 1 0.11 13.70 6.59
N VAL A 2 1.28 13.22 7.05
CA VAL A 2 2.23 12.47 6.22
C VAL A 2 1.62 11.17 5.67
N LEU A 3 0.98 10.36 6.51
CA LEU A 3 0.33 9.11 6.06
C LEU A 3 -0.79 9.38 5.05
N PHE A 4 -1.57 10.43 5.25
CA PHE A 4 -2.61 10.83 4.29
C PHE A 4 -2.01 11.13 2.91
N ALA A 5 -0.89 11.85 2.86
CA ALA A 5 -0.21 12.18 1.62
C ALA A 5 0.41 10.94 0.93
N VAL A 6 0.94 10.00 1.71
CA VAL A 6 1.62 8.82 1.17
C VAL A 6 0.64 7.73 0.71
N ILE A 7 -0.46 7.55 1.44
CA ILE A 7 -1.51 6.59 1.05
C ILE A 7 -2.27 7.07 -0.19
N ASP A 8 -2.44 8.39 -0.32
CA ASP A 8 -3.03 9.07 -1.49
C ASP A 8 -4.25 8.36 -2.09
N ILE A 9 -5.29 8.22 -1.30
CA ILE A 9 -6.57 7.62 -1.74
C ILE A 9 -7.15 8.37 -2.94
N THR A 10 -6.97 9.70 -2.99
CA THR A 10 -7.47 10.52 -4.10
C THR A 10 -6.78 10.18 -5.41
N GLY A 11 -5.46 10.03 -5.41
CA GLY A 11 -4.69 9.60 -6.58
C GLY A 11 -4.96 8.15 -6.98
N SER A 12 -5.35 7.31 -6.02
CA SER A 12 -5.70 5.90 -6.26
C SER A 12 -7.10 5.72 -6.85
N THR A 13 -7.98 6.71 -6.74
CA THR A 13 -9.39 6.64 -7.19
C THR A 13 -9.53 6.27 -8.68
N PRO A 14 -8.81 6.89 -9.64
CA PRO A 14 -8.91 6.53 -11.06
C PRO A 14 -8.55 5.08 -11.33
N ILE A 15 -7.60 4.53 -10.58
CA ILE A 15 -7.15 3.14 -10.67
C ILE A 15 -8.28 2.20 -10.26
N ILE A 16 -8.90 2.48 -9.12
CA ILE A 16 -10.01 1.69 -8.58
C ILE A 16 -11.21 1.72 -9.53
N ILE A 17 -11.52 2.89 -10.09
CA ILE A 17 -12.60 3.03 -11.08
C ILE A 17 -12.30 2.19 -12.32
N GLY A 18 -11.10 2.31 -12.88
CA GLY A 18 -10.69 1.54 -14.06
C GLY A 18 -10.77 0.02 -13.84
N LEU A 19 -10.39 -0.46 -12.65
CA LEU A 19 -10.53 -1.88 -12.30
C LEU A 19 -12.00 -2.31 -12.19
N ASN A 20 -12.86 -1.49 -11.60
CA ASN A 20 -14.30 -1.77 -11.52
C ASN A 20 -14.95 -1.78 -12.91
N ASP A 21 -14.58 -0.86 -13.80
CA ASP A 21 -15.06 -0.80 -15.18
C ASP A 21 -14.62 -2.01 -16.00
N ALA A 22 -13.44 -2.55 -15.71
CA ALA A 22 -12.95 -3.81 -16.29
C ALA A 22 -13.62 -5.08 -15.73
N GLY A 23 -14.65 -4.93 -14.89
CA GLY A 23 -15.39 -6.05 -14.29
C GLY A 23 -14.72 -6.67 -13.06
N LYS A 24 -13.60 -6.11 -12.61
CA LYS A 24 -12.87 -6.54 -11.41
C LYS A 24 -13.39 -5.76 -10.21
N LYS A 25 -14.38 -6.30 -9.50
CA LYS A 25 -14.99 -5.63 -8.34
C LYS A 25 -13.97 -5.45 -7.21
N VAL A 26 -13.66 -4.19 -6.89
CA VAL A 26 -12.84 -3.82 -5.74
C VAL A 26 -13.77 -3.53 -4.56
N SER A 27 -13.63 -4.28 -3.48
CA SER A 27 -14.40 -4.09 -2.25
C SER A 27 -13.63 -3.12 -1.34
N ALA A 28 -14.13 -1.89 -1.20
CA ALA A 28 -13.50 -0.87 -0.36
C ALA A 28 -13.35 -1.31 1.10
N GLU A 29 -14.36 -1.97 1.66
CA GLU A 29 -14.32 -2.48 3.04
C GLU A 29 -13.22 -3.52 3.24
N LYS A 30 -13.07 -4.45 2.29
CA LYS A 30 -12.00 -5.46 2.33
C LYS A 30 -10.63 -4.82 2.15
N ALA A 31 -10.52 -3.88 1.22
CA ALA A 31 -9.27 -3.16 1.00
C ALA A 31 -8.84 -2.40 2.26
N ALA A 32 -9.72 -1.63 2.87
CA ALA A 32 -9.47 -0.89 4.10
C ALA A 32 -9.11 -1.83 5.27
N GLY A 33 -9.89 -2.89 5.47
CA GLY A 33 -9.66 -3.85 6.57
C GLY A 33 -8.33 -4.58 6.45
N ILE A 34 -8.00 -5.10 5.27
CA ILE A 34 -6.74 -5.82 5.05
C ILE A 34 -5.55 -4.85 5.13
N SER A 35 -5.67 -3.66 4.54
CA SER A 35 -4.62 -2.63 4.62
C SER A 35 -4.37 -2.21 6.07
N LEU A 36 -5.41 -2.02 6.86
CA LEU A 36 -5.31 -1.71 8.28
C LEU A 36 -4.52 -2.80 9.04
N VAL A 37 -4.85 -4.06 8.80
CA VAL A 37 -4.14 -5.20 9.42
C VAL A 37 -2.67 -5.22 9.01
N ILE A 38 -2.37 -4.98 7.73
CA ILE A 38 -1.00 -4.93 7.23
C ILE A 38 -0.22 -3.79 7.90
N PHE A 39 -0.80 -2.58 7.98
CA PHE A 39 -0.16 -1.44 8.63
C PHE A 39 0.14 -1.69 10.11
N ILE A 40 -0.83 -2.23 10.86
CA ILE A 40 -0.64 -2.54 12.28
C ILE A 40 0.38 -3.65 12.47
N ALA A 41 0.29 -4.72 11.70
CA ALA A 41 1.27 -5.82 11.76
C ALA A 41 2.69 -5.31 11.46
N PHE A 42 2.85 -4.47 10.44
CA PHE A 42 4.13 -3.91 10.06
C PHE A 42 4.64 -2.87 11.06
N LEU A 43 3.77 -2.12 11.70
CA LEU A 43 4.13 -1.16 12.75
C LEU A 43 4.84 -1.86 13.94
N PHE A 44 4.38 -3.06 14.29
CA PHE A 44 4.96 -3.81 15.42
C PHE A 44 6.10 -4.74 14.98
N ALA A 45 5.95 -5.44 13.88
CA ALA A 45 6.88 -6.48 13.42
C ALA A 45 7.87 -6.01 12.33
N GLY A 46 7.61 -4.87 11.68
CA GLY A 46 8.35 -4.42 10.50
C GLY A 46 9.85 -4.24 10.74
N ASP A 47 10.23 -3.60 11.85
CA ASP A 47 11.66 -3.42 12.20
C ASP A 47 12.38 -4.76 12.36
N GLY A 48 11.74 -5.72 13.02
CA GLY A 48 12.28 -7.06 13.21
C GLY A 48 12.41 -7.82 11.90
N LEU A 49 11.41 -7.69 11.05
CA LEU A 49 11.36 -8.35 9.74
C LEU A 49 12.43 -7.80 8.80
N LEU A 50 12.57 -6.48 8.71
CA LEU A 50 13.63 -5.85 7.89
C LEU A 50 15.02 -6.22 8.39
N LYS A 51 15.25 -6.24 9.70
CA LYS A 51 16.51 -6.66 10.30
C LYS A 51 16.84 -8.13 10.02
N LEU A 52 15.83 -9.00 10.03
CA LEU A 52 15.99 -10.43 9.72
C LEU A 52 16.54 -10.64 8.30
N PHE A 53 16.08 -9.82 7.34
CA PHE A 53 16.56 -9.86 5.96
C PHE A 53 17.75 -8.92 5.70
N ASN A 54 18.26 -8.26 6.73
CA ASN A 54 19.32 -7.26 6.63
C ASN A 54 19.03 -6.14 5.61
N ILE A 55 17.78 -5.70 5.56
CA ILE A 55 17.28 -4.64 4.69
C ILE A 55 17.07 -3.39 5.53
N ASP A 56 17.61 -2.26 5.09
CA ASP A 56 17.33 -0.96 5.69
C ASP A 56 16.00 -0.37 5.15
N ILE A 57 15.40 0.53 5.92
CA ILE A 57 14.11 1.16 5.61
C ILE A 57 14.18 1.91 4.26
N SER A 58 15.32 2.55 3.98
CA SER A 58 15.51 3.33 2.74
C SER A 58 15.52 2.43 1.51
N SER A 59 16.20 1.29 1.56
CA SER A 59 16.21 0.30 0.47
C SER A 59 14.84 -0.30 0.25
N PHE A 60 14.09 -0.58 1.33
CA PHE A 60 12.72 -1.06 1.26
C PHE A 60 11.78 -0.02 0.61
N ALA A 61 11.92 1.26 0.99
CA ALA A 61 11.16 2.36 0.40
C ALA A 61 11.48 2.53 -1.10
N LEU A 62 12.77 2.42 -1.48
CA LEU A 62 13.20 2.51 -2.88
C LEU A 62 12.62 1.38 -3.73
N ALA A 63 12.64 0.14 -3.22
CA ALA A 63 12.02 -1.00 -3.91
C ALA A 63 10.51 -0.77 -4.13
N GLY A 64 9.81 -0.25 -3.12
CA GLY A 64 8.40 0.12 -3.23
C GLY A 64 8.14 1.21 -4.27
N ALA A 65 9.00 2.23 -4.31
CA ALA A 65 8.91 3.30 -5.31
C ALA A 65 9.10 2.77 -6.74
N LEU A 66 9.99 1.81 -6.96
CA LEU A 66 10.17 1.16 -8.27
C LEU A 66 8.93 0.38 -8.69
N VAL A 67 8.29 -0.34 -7.77
CA VAL A 67 7.03 -1.06 -8.04
C VAL A 67 5.92 -0.09 -8.42
N LEU A 68 5.76 1.02 -7.69
CA LEU A 68 4.78 2.05 -8.01
C LEU A 68 5.06 2.73 -9.34
N PHE A 69 6.34 2.93 -9.69
CA PHE A 69 6.75 3.48 -10.97
C PHE A 69 6.35 2.56 -12.13
N VAL A 70 6.59 1.25 -12.01
CA VAL A 70 6.19 0.25 -13.01
C VAL A 70 4.66 0.24 -13.16
N LEU A 71 3.91 0.29 -12.05
CA LEU A 71 2.45 0.39 -12.07
C LEU A 71 1.98 1.66 -12.79
N ALA A 72 2.63 2.79 -12.55
CA ALA A 72 2.31 4.04 -13.23
C ALA A 72 2.52 3.95 -14.75
N ILE A 73 3.59 3.30 -15.19
CA ILE A 73 3.85 3.02 -16.62
C ILE A 73 2.75 2.13 -17.19
N GLU A 74 2.44 1.03 -16.52
CA GLU A 74 1.40 0.09 -16.94
C GLU A 74 0.07 0.80 -17.20
N MET A 75 -0.32 1.67 -16.28
CA MET A 75 -1.56 2.43 -16.40
C MET A 75 -1.52 3.51 -17.47
N THR A 76 -0.39 4.21 -17.61
CA THR A 76 -0.24 5.28 -18.60
C THR A 76 -0.27 4.74 -20.02
N PHE A 77 0.35 3.61 -20.26
CA PHE A 77 0.44 2.99 -21.59
C PHE A 77 -0.62 1.94 -21.85
N SER A 78 -1.50 1.66 -20.89
CA SER A 78 -2.53 0.60 -20.96
C SER A 78 -1.93 -0.78 -21.33
N ILE A 79 -0.75 -1.06 -20.82
CA ILE A 79 -0.03 -2.33 -21.02
C ILE A 79 -0.21 -3.14 -19.73
N GLU A 80 -0.70 -4.36 -19.82
CA GLU A 80 -0.78 -5.26 -18.66
C GLU A 80 0.57 -5.91 -18.36
N ILE A 81 1.33 -5.35 -17.43
CA ILE A 81 2.59 -5.93 -16.93
C ILE A 81 2.29 -6.92 -15.80
N PHE A 82 1.42 -6.52 -14.86
CA PHE A 82 0.93 -7.38 -13.80
C PHE A 82 -0.36 -8.08 -14.23
N ARG A 83 -0.26 -9.28 -14.76
CA ARG A 83 -1.43 -10.09 -15.13
C ARG A 83 -2.25 -10.46 -13.89
N ASN A 84 -3.47 -9.99 -13.87
CA ASN A 84 -4.45 -10.33 -12.84
C ASN A 84 -5.35 -11.48 -13.32
N ASP A 85 -4.78 -12.64 -13.58
CA ASP A 85 -5.51 -13.87 -13.96
C ASP A 85 -6.08 -14.61 -12.74
N GLY A 86 -6.15 -13.94 -11.59
CA GLY A 86 -6.64 -14.51 -10.34
C GLY A 86 -8.17 -14.57 -10.24
N PRO A 87 -8.71 -15.38 -9.28
CA PRO A 87 -10.13 -15.49 -9.04
C PRO A 87 -10.78 -14.17 -8.66
N GLU A 88 -12.10 -14.09 -8.79
CA GLU A 88 -12.89 -12.91 -8.44
C GLU A 88 -12.56 -12.39 -7.04
N GLY A 89 -12.23 -11.11 -6.91
CA GLY A 89 -11.81 -10.48 -5.66
C GLY A 89 -10.29 -10.33 -5.48
N SER A 90 -9.46 -10.98 -6.28
CA SER A 90 -8.00 -10.83 -6.22
C SER A 90 -7.55 -9.41 -6.60
N ALA A 91 -8.30 -8.70 -7.42
CA ALA A 91 -8.05 -7.31 -7.78
C ALA A 91 -8.10 -6.34 -6.58
N THR A 92 -8.78 -6.72 -5.49
CA THR A 92 -8.77 -5.94 -4.25
C THR A 92 -7.42 -6.04 -3.54
N ILE A 93 -6.75 -7.19 -3.61
CA ILE A 93 -5.48 -7.43 -2.94
C ILE A 93 -4.33 -6.90 -3.79
N VAL A 94 -4.29 -7.24 -5.06
CA VAL A 94 -3.28 -6.80 -6.02
C VAL A 94 -4.00 -6.20 -7.23
N PRO A 95 -3.73 -4.96 -7.62
CA PRO A 95 -2.75 -4.00 -7.09
C PRO A 95 -3.27 -3.04 -6.00
N VAL A 96 -4.54 -3.13 -5.55
CA VAL A 96 -5.14 -2.09 -4.71
C VAL A 96 -4.55 -2.06 -3.30
N ILE A 97 -4.56 -3.18 -2.58
CA ILE A 97 -3.98 -3.20 -1.22
C ILE A 97 -2.47 -3.11 -1.32
N PHE A 98 -1.86 -3.96 -2.09
CA PHE A 98 -0.43 -3.96 -2.32
C PHE A 98 -0.14 -3.87 -3.83
N PRO A 99 0.67 -2.92 -4.32
CA PRO A 99 1.48 -1.95 -3.57
C PRO A 99 0.82 -0.57 -3.37
N LEU A 100 -0.43 -0.37 -3.77
CA LEU A 100 -1.03 0.96 -3.86
C LEU A 100 -1.31 1.57 -2.47
N ILE A 101 -2.11 0.94 -1.64
CA ILE A 101 -2.47 1.46 -0.30
C ILE A 101 -1.38 1.11 0.72
N ALA A 102 -1.14 -0.17 0.94
CA ALA A 102 -0.14 -0.66 1.90
C ALA A 102 1.17 -1.04 1.20
N GLY A 103 1.67 -0.16 0.35
CA GLY A 103 2.93 -0.36 -0.36
C GLY A 103 4.16 -0.15 0.53
N ALA A 104 5.32 -0.59 0.04
CA ALA A 104 6.58 -0.48 0.77
C ALA A 104 6.92 0.97 1.17
N GLY A 105 6.54 1.96 0.34
CA GLY A 105 6.71 3.37 0.67
C GLY A 105 5.88 3.81 1.88
N ALA A 106 4.60 3.45 1.92
CA ALA A 106 3.70 3.77 3.03
C ALA A 106 4.10 3.03 4.32
N LEU A 107 4.50 1.76 4.20
CA LEU A 107 4.99 0.97 5.33
C LEU A 107 6.32 1.51 5.87
N ALA A 108 7.26 1.88 5.00
CA ALA A 108 8.53 2.51 5.39
C ALA A 108 8.29 3.86 6.09
N THR A 109 7.36 4.68 5.59
CA THR A 109 6.96 5.93 6.25
C THR A 109 6.39 5.68 7.64
N THR A 110 5.58 4.64 7.81
CA THR A 110 5.03 4.25 9.12
C THR A 110 6.15 3.88 10.11
N LEU A 111 7.18 3.15 9.67
CA LEU A 111 8.35 2.83 10.50
C LEU A 111 9.19 4.06 10.84
N THR A 112 9.36 4.97 9.88
CA THR A 112 10.07 6.25 10.14
C THR A 112 9.33 7.09 11.17
N LEU A 113 8.02 7.22 11.04
CA LEU A 113 7.18 7.94 12.01
C LEU A 113 7.20 7.31 13.40
N LYS A 114 7.39 6.00 13.50
CA LYS A 114 7.55 5.30 14.78
C LYS A 114 8.77 5.79 15.58
N ALA A 115 9.80 6.24 14.90
CA ALA A 115 10.99 6.82 15.56
C ALA A 115 10.73 8.25 16.09
N GLU A 116 9.80 8.98 15.49
CA GLU A 116 9.54 10.40 15.78
C GLU A 116 8.24 10.62 16.58
N CYS A 117 7.26 9.73 16.45
CA CYS A 117 5.94 9.86 17.02
C CYS A 117 5.59 8.69 17.94
N SER A 118 4.64 8.91 18.86
CA SER A 118 4.13 7.82 19.69
C SER A 118 3.33 6.81 18.86
N VAL A 119 3.46 5.53 19.19
CA VAL A 119 2.73 4.43 18.53
C VAL A 119 1.21 4.68 18.54
N PHE A 120 0.69 5.24 19.63
CA PHE A 120 -0.73 5.57 19.76
C PHE A 120 -1.18 6.60 18.73
N SER A 121 -0.39 7.65 18.49
CA SER A 121 -0.68 8.67 17.47
C SER A 121 -0.65 8.08 16.06
N ILE A 122 0.26 7.16 15.80
CA ILE A 122 0.36 6.49 14.50
C ILE A 122 -0.87 5.59 14.25
N ILE A 123 -1.31 4.83 15.27
CA ILE A 123 -2.51 3.99 15.16
C ILE A 123 -3.74 4.84 14.86
N ILE A 124 -3.92 5.96 15.57
CA ILE A 124 -5.03 6.90 15.29
C ILE A 124 -4.92 7.43 13.87
N ALA A 125 -3.73 7.82 13.43
CA ALA A 125 -3.53 8.33 12.07
C ALA A 125 -3.86 7.26 11.01
N ILE A 126 -3.48 6.01 11.20
CA ILE A 126 -3.84 4.90 10.32
C ILE A 126 -5.35 4.72 10.27
N LEU A 127 -6.02 4.68 11.43
CA LEU A 127 -7.48 4.52 11.52
C LEU A 127 -8.24 5.65 10.84
N LEU A 128 -7.75 6.90 10.95
CA LEU A 128 -8.38 8.05 10.29
C LEU A 128 -8.17 8.06 8.77
N ASN A 129 -7.17 7.35 8.26
CA ASN A 129 -6.88 7.28 6.83
C ASN A 129 -7.50 6.04 6.14
N MET A 130 -8.01 5.09 6.90
CA MET A 130 -8.69 3.90 6.41
C MET A 130 -10.20 4.09 6.40
#